data_19b04103a4c3d80d694775bc2c78d938
#
_entry.id   19b04103a4c3d80d694775bc2c78d938
#
_cell.length_a   1.000
_cell.length_b   1.000
_cell.length_c   1.000
_cell.angle_alpha   90.00
_cell.angle_beta   90.00
_cell.angle_gamma   90.00
#
_symmetry.space_group_name_H-M   'P 1'
#
loop_
_entity.id
_entity.type
_entity.pdbx_description
1 polymer ?
#
loop_
_entity_poly.entity_id
_entity_poly.type
_entity_poly.pdbx_seq_one_letter_code
_entity_poly.pdbx_strand_id
1 'polypeptide(L)'
;NELNKYDIVKTLVDHNGNKQRAALKLGITVRHLNRLIKGYKEQGKEFFIHGNRGRKPANTISDAIRNTIVDLYRTKYFDANFAHFTELLSKFENIFLSESAVASILESADIFSPRMTRSKKKRIKEELKQKQAKASSKKEIQQIQANLVAIEDAHSRRPKCAYFGELQQMDASPHLWFGNTVTSLHIAVDDATGRITGAYFDKEETLDGYYHVFHQILTTYGIPYKFFTDRRTVFTYKQKNAPSTDKDTYTQFAYACKQLGVELESSSVPQAKGRVERMFQTLQSRLPIEMRLAGVNTLSEANEFLTSYLQKFNEKFALPLNNIKSVFEEQPSDEKINLILAVLTERTVDCGH
;
A
#
# COMPACT_ATOMS: atom_id res chain seq x y z
N ASN A 1 19.32 -38.31 -7.34
CA ASN A 1 19.12 -39.43 -6.44
C ASN A 1 18.61 -40.70 -7.15
N GLU A 2 17.90 -40.60 -8.25
CA GLU A 2 17.46 -41.75 -9.06
C GLU A 2 18.65 -42.44 -9.74
N LEU A 3 19.58 -41.70 -10.32
CA LEU A 3 20.81 -42.18 -10.92
C LEU A 3 21.68 -42.93 -9.89
N ASN A 4 21.86 -42.38 -8.70
CA ASN A 4 22.64 -43.01 -7.65
C ASN A 4 22.03 -44.36 -7.20
N LYS A 5 20.70 -44.47 -7.12
CA LYS A 5 20.03 -45.74 -6.82
C LYS A 5 20.22 -46.76 -7.95
N TYR A 6 20.10 -46.33 -9.18
CA TYR A 6 20.34 -47.16 -10.36
C TYR A 6 21.76 -47.69 -10.42
N ASP A 7 22.77 -46.82 -10.28
CA ASP A 7 24.19 -47.20 -10.36
C ASP A 7 24.58 -48.19 -9.29
N ILE A 8 24.13 -47.98 -8.04
CA ILE A 8 24.42 -48.90 -6.93
C ILE A 8 23.73 -50.23 -7.14
N VAL A 9 22.49 -50.27 -7.58
CA VAL A 9 21.76 -51.52 -7.82
C VAL A 9 22.35 -52.25 -9.03
N LYS A 10 22.69 -51.54 -10.10
CA LYS A 10 23.37 -52.10 -11.26
C LYS A 10 24.67 -52.76 -10.87
N THR A 11 25.58 -52.03 -10.18
CA THR A 11 26.86 -52.56 -9.73
C THR A 11 26.69 -53.79 -8.82
N LEU A 12 25.66 -53.76 -7.95
CA LEU A 12 25.34 -54.85 -7.06
C LEU A 12 24.92 -56.12 -7.83
N VAL A 13 24.14 -55.98 -8.87
CA VAL A 13 23.65 -57.10 -9.67
C VAL A 13 24.74 -57.63 -10.61
N ASP A 14 25.48 -56.72 -11.27
CA ASP A 14 26.53 -57.09 -12.25
C ASP A 14 27.73 -57.81 -11.58
N HIS A 15 28.05 -57.43 -10.34
CA HIS A 15 29.21 -58.02 -9.60
C HIS A 15 28.80 -58.95 -8.46
N ASN A 16 27.53 -59.34 -8.37
CA ASN A 16 27.00 -60.21 -7.30
C ASN A 16 27.41 -59.77 -5.89
N GLY A 17 27.37 -58.46 -5.64
CA GLY A 17 27.93 -57.83 -4.45
C GLY A 17 27.12 -58.04 -3.16
N ASN A 18 27.61 -57.49 -2.04
CA ASN A 18 26.99 -57.65 -0.73
C ASN A 18 25.75 -56.72 -0.60
N LYS A 19 24.56 -57.32 -0.46
CA LYS A 19 23.27 -56.59 -0.33
C LYS A 19 23.20 -55.75 0.93
N GLN A 20 23.75 -56.18 2.05
CA GLN A 20 23.72 -55.39 3.29
C GLN A 20 24.54 -54.10 3.15
N ARG A 21 25.71 -54.19 2.52
CA ARG A 21 26.57 -53.01 2.23
C ARG A 21 25.90 -52.03 1.26
N ALA A 22 25.22 -52.52 0.24
CA ALA A 22 24.50 -51.70 -0.71
C ALA A 22 23.27 -51.02 -0.05
N ALA A 23 22.55 -51.71 0.82
CA ALA A 23 21.44 -51.15 1.58
C ALA A 23 21.91 -50.05 2.54
N LEU A 24 23.02 -50.20 3.24
CA LEU A 24 23.66 -49.16 4.06
C LEU A 24 24.06 -47.95 3.23
N LYS A 25 24.68 -48.17 2.08
CA LYS A 25 25.11 -47.10 1.15
C LYS A 25 23.93 -46.26 0.64
N LEU A 26 22.75 -46.86 0.45
CA LEU A 26 21.54 -46.22 0.01
C LEU A 26 20.69 -45.69 1.17
N GLY A 27 20.99 -45.99 2.42
CA GLY A 27 20.19 -45.65 3.59
C GLY A 27 18.78 -46.29 3.57
N ILE A 28 18.67 -47.54 3.03
CA ILE A 28 17.42 -48.28 2.89
C ILE A 28 17.51 -49.67 3.51
N THR A 29 16.36 -50.30 3.76
CA THR A 29 16.31 -51.67 4.25
C THR A 29 16.67 -52.66 3.14
N VAL A 30 17.21 -53.84 3.52
CA VAL A 30 17.51 -54.93 2.57
C VAL A 30 16.26 -55.39 1.82
N ARG A 31 15.10 -55.37 2.50
CA ARG A 31 13.80 -55.66 1.87
C ARG A 31 13.49 -54.69 0.73
N HIS A 32 13.72 -53.37 0.94
CA HIS A 32 13.53 -52.35 -0.09
C HIS A 32 14.54 -52.55 -1.24
N LEU A 33 15.79 -52.86 -0.91
CA LEU A 33 16.83 -53.14 -1.91
C LEU A 33 16.46 -54.35 -2.79
N ASN A 34 15.94 -55.43 -2.22
CA ASN A 34 15.51 -56.60 -3.00
C ASN A 34 14.37 -56.20 -3.98
N ARG A 35 13.45 -55.30 -3.60
CA ARG A 35 12.43 -54.76 -4.49
C ARG A 35 13.05 -53.98 -5.64
N LEU A 36 14.09 -53.15 -5.36
CA LEU A 36 14.81 -52.40 -6.40
C LEU A 36 15.54 -53.34 -7.36
N ILE A 37 16.16 -54.42 -6.86
CA ILE A 37 16.84 -55.46 -7.64
C ILE A 37 15.84 -56.16 -8.57
N LYS A 38 14.67 -56.52 -8.04
CA LYS A 38 13.60 -57.16 -8.83
C LYS A 38 13.14 -56.23 -9.95
N GLY A 39 12.81 -54.96 -9.62
CA GLY A 39 12.40 -53.99 -10.61
C GLY A 39 13.49 -53.70 -11.67
N TYR A 40 14.78 -53.67 -11.25
CA TYR A 40 15.88 -53.52 -12.21
C TYR A 40 15.98 -54.71 -13.17
N LYS A 41 15.78 -55.94 -12.71
CA LYS A 41 15.80 -57.12 -13.56
C LYS A 41 14.61 -57.19 -14.52
N GLU A 42 13.45 -56.67 -14.13
CA GLU A 42 12.24 -56.68 -14.93
C GLU A 42 12.15 -55.52 -15.94
N GLN A 43 12.55 -54.30 -15.52
CA GLN A 43 12.32 -53.06 -16.28
C GLN A 43 13.61 -52.26 -16.54
N GLY A 44 14.76 -52.73 -16.07
CA GLY A 44 16.02 -52.05 -16.29
C GLY A 44 16.09 -50.67 -15.65
N LYS A 45 16.69 -49.70 -16.34
CA LYS A 45 16.88 -48.32 -15.88
C LYS A 45 15.56 -47.58 -15.68
N GLU A 46 14.53 -47.90 -16.43
CA GLU A 46 13.23 -47.22 -16.39
C GLU A 46 12.50 -47.37 -15.07
N PHE A 47 12.74 -48.48 -14.33
CA PHE A 47 12.17 -48.71 -13.00
C PHE A 47 12.54 -47.60 -11.98
N PHE A 48 13.70 -46.96 -12.17
CA PHE A 48 14.20 -45.93 -11.24
C PHE A 48 13.68 -44.55 -11.57
N ILE A 49 13.01 -44.36 -12.70
CA ILE A 49 12.38 -43.11 -13.07
C ILE A 49 11.11 -42.93 -12.22
N HIS A 50 11.06 -41.85 -11.44
CA HIS A 50 9.88 -41.57 -10.61
C HIS A 50 8.62 -41.37 -11.45
N GLY A 51 7.56 -42.15 -11.19
CA GLY A 51 6.33 -42.15 -11.98
C GLY A 51 5.59 -40.78 -12.07
N ASN A 52 5.95 -39.84 -11.19
CA ASN A 52 5.44 -38.48 -11.24
C ASN A 52 6.33 -37.50 -12.03
N ARG A 53 7.41 -37.99 -12.64
CA ARG A 53 8.31 -37.17 -13.44
C ARG A 53 7.56 -36.64 -14.67
N GLY A 54 7.47 -35.31 -14.78
CA GLY A 54 6.74 -34.66 -15.88
C GLY A 54 5.22 -34.57 -15.71
N ARG A 55 4.65 -35.11 -14.62
CA ARG A 55 3.21 -34.97 -14.34
C ARG A 55 2.90 -33.54 -13.91
N LYS A 56 2.05 -32.84 -14.67
CA LYS A 56 1.53 -31.51 -14.26
C LYS A 56 0.51 -31.74 -13.14
N PRO A 57 0.56 -30.99 -12.00
CA PRO A 57 -0.47 -31.02 -10.98
C PRO A 57 -1.87 -30.69 -11.57
N ALA A 58 -2.94 -31.24 -10.99
CA ALA A 58 -4.31 -31.01 -11.47
C ALA A 58 -4.74 -29.53 -11.47
N ASN A 59 -4.18 -28.74 -10.54
CA ASN A 59 -4.42 -27.30 -10.41
C ASN A 59 -3.39 -26.44 -11.15
N THR A 60 -2.68 -26.99 -12.12
CA THR A 60 -1.75 -26.19 -12.96
C THR A 60 -2.56 -25.23 -13.82
N ILE A 61 -2.24 -23.93 -13.72
CA ILE A 61 -2.83 -22.88 -14.54
C ILE A 61 -2.42 -23.12 -16.00
N SER A 62 -3.39 -23.17 -16.91
CA SER A 62 -3.13 -23.42 -18.35
C SER A 62 -2.25 -22.33 -18.96
N ASP A 63 -1.46 -22.68 -19.95
CA ASP A 63 -0.58 -21.76 -20.64
C ASP A 63 -1.37 -20.63 -21.36
N ALA A 64 -2.61 -20.93 -21.80
CA ALA A 64 -3.51 -19.93 -22.36
C ALA A 64 -3.85 -18.84 -21.34
N ILE A 65 -4.26 -19.20 -20.12
CA ILE A 65 -4.54 -18.23 -19.05
C ILE A 65 -3.29 -17.45 -18.65
N ARG A 66 -2.12 -18.09 -18.60
CA ARG A 66 -0.85 -17.41 -18.32
C ARG A 66 -0.54 -16.32 -19.34
N ASN A 67 -0.66 -16.65 -20.63
CA ASN A 67 -0.42 -15.69 -21.71
C ASN A 67 -1.42 -14.53 -21.65
N THR A 68 -2.71 -14.82 -21.43
CA THR A 68 -3.73 -13.78 -21.26
C THR A 68 -3.39 -12.83 -20.12
N ILE A 69 -2.93 -13.33 -18.96
CA ILE A 69 -2.55 -12.49 -17.80
C ILE A 69 -1.36 -11.60 -18.16
N VAL A 70 -0.34 -12.13 -18.84
CA VAL A 70 0.83 -11.37 -19.28
C VAL A 70 0.45 -10.28 -20.27
N ASP A 71 -0.41 -10.60 -21.25
CA ASP A 71 -0.86 -9.65 -22.25
C ASP A 71 -1.74 -8.54 -21.64
N LEU A 72 -2.66 -8.89 -20.76
CA LEU A 72 -3.49 -7.92 -20.04
C LEU A 72 -2.61 -6.97 -19.18
N TYR A 73 -1.59 -7.50 -18.53
CA TYR A 73 -0.68 -6.66 -17.77
C TYR A 73 0.10 -5.71 -18.68
N ARG A 74 0.64 -6.18 -19.78
CA ARG A 74 1.44 -5.36 -20.70
C ARG A 74 0.64 -4.28 -21.43
N THR A 75 -0.63 -4.54 -21.72
CA THR A 75 -1.46 -3.65 -22.55
C THR A 75 -2.36 -2.73 -21.73
N LYS A 76 -3.02 -3.24 -20.69
CA LYS A 76 -4.11 -2.54 -19.99
C LYS A 76 -3.74 -2.15 -18.56
N TYR A 77 -2.95 -2.98 -17.86
CA TYR A 77 -2.71 -2.84 -16.40
C TYR A 77 -1.21 -2.69 -16.05
N PHE A 78 -0.40 -2.20 -16.97
CA PHE A 78 1.06 -2.14 -16.89
C PHE A 78 1.61 -1.35 -15.69
N ASP A 79 0.83 -0.45 -15.14
CA ASP A 79 1.15 0.44 -14.02
C ASP A 79 0.63 -0.08 -12.65
N ALA A 80 -0.18 -1.15 -12.65
CA ALA A 80 -0.72 -1.73 -11.42
C ALA A 80 0.34 -2.53 -10.63
N ASN A 81 0.35 -2.41 -9.30
CA ASN A 81 1.05 -3.38 -8.48
C ASN A 81 0.33 -4.74 -8.52
N PHE A 82 1.04 -5.84 -8.26
CA PHE A 82 0.50 -7.20 -8.45
C PHE A 82 -0.75 -7.50 -7.61
N ALA A 83 -0.83 -6.98 -6.38
CA ALA A 83 -2.02 -7.13 -5.55
C ALA A 83 -3.24 -6.43 -6.17
N HIS A 84 -3.04 -5.18 -6.63
CA HIS A 84 -4.10 -4.43 -7.30
C HIS A 84 -4.48 -5.07 -8.65
N PHE A 85 -3.49 -5.51 -9.43
CA PHE A 85 -3.75 -6.22 -10.69
C PHE A 85 -4.57 -7.50 -10.48
N THR A 86 -4.28 -8.29 -9.42
CA THR A 86 -5.06 -9.48 -9.08
C THR A 86 -6.53 -9.14 -8.81
N GLU A 87 -6.80 -8.01 -8.16
CA GLU A 87 -8.15 -7.52 -7.93
C GLU A 87 -8.84 -7.10 -9.23
N LEU A 88 -8.11 -6.39 -10.11
CA LEU A 88 -8.63 -5.96 -11.41
C LEU A 88 -8.94 -7.16 -12.31
N LEU A 89 -8.12 -8.21 -12.28
CA LEU A 89 -8.38 -9.48 -12.99
C LEU A 89 -9.71 -10.11 -12.54
N SER A 90 -9.97 -10.15 -11.23
CA SER A 90 -11.23 -10.71 -10.73
C SER A 90 -12.43 -9.81 -11.04
N LYS A 91 -12.27 -8.48 -10.99
CA LYS A 91 -13.33 -7.50 -11.15
C LYS A 91 -13.77 -7.32 -12.62
N PHE A 92 -12.82 -7.31 -13.56
CA PHE A 92 -13.08 -6.94 -14.95
C PHE A 92 -12.89 -8.09 -15.94
N GLU A 93 -12.04 -9.08 -15.62
CA GLU A 93 -11.67 -10.14 -16.55
C GLU A 93 -12.20 -11.52 -16.13
N ASN A 94 -12.90 -11.62 -14.99
CA ASN A 94 -13.41 -12.87 -14.40
C ASN A 94 -12.31 -13.94 -14.18
N ILE A 95 -11.07 -13.52 -13.92
CA ILE A 95 -9.94 -14.40 -13.64
C ILE A 95 -9.68 -14.40 -12.13
N PHE A 96 -9.96 -15.52 -11.46
CA PHE A 96 -9.84 -15.67 -10.01
C PHE A 96 -8.58 -16.46 -9.66
N LEU A 97 -7.52 -15.75 -9.29
CA LEU A 97 -6.24 -16.34 -8.89
C LEU A 97 -5.74 -15.66 -7.60
N SER A 98 -4.80 -16.32 -6.90
CA SER A 98 -4.12 -15.69 -5.78
C SER A 98 -3.05 -14.71 -6.26
N GLU A 99 -2.73 -13.69 -5.43
CA GLU A 99 -1.66 -12.74 -5.72
C GLU A 99 -0.31 -13.44 -5.99
N SER A 100 -0.02 -14.49 -5.22
CA SER A 100 1.21 -15.28 -5.40
C SER A 100 1.27 -16.01 -6.75
N ALA A 101 0.12 -16.50 -7.23
CA ALA A 101 0.05 -17.15 -8.56
C ALA A 101 0.24 -16.13 -9.68
N VAL A 102 -0.41 -14.96 -9.58
CA VAL A 102 -0.25 -13.85 -10.54
C VAL A 102 1.19 -13.35 -10.55
N ALA A 103 1.79 -13.13 -9.37
CA ALA A 103 3.19 -12.74 -9.26
C ALA A 103 4.14 -13.75 -9.93
N SER A 104 3.94 -15.05 -9.65
CA SER A 104 4.77 -16.11 -10.27
C SER A 104 4.63 -16.15 -11.79
N ILE A 105 3.42 -15.91 -12.33
CA ILE A 105 3.21 -15.85 -13.78
C ILE A 105 3.96 -14.66 -14.38
N LEU A 106 3.81 -13.47 -13.81
CA LEU A 106 4.46 -12.25 -14.32
C LEU A 106 5.98 -12.31 -14.19
N GLU A 107 6.50 -12.79 -13.04
CA GLU A 107 7.94 -12.99 -12.83
C GLU A 107 8.54 -14.00 -13.82
N SER A 108 7.80 -15.05 -14.19
CA SER A 108 8.23 -16.01 -15.22
C SER A 108 8.30 -15.39 -16.64
N ALA A 109 7.66 -14.23 -16.84
CA ALA A 109 7.70 -13.43 -18.07
C ALA A 109 8.61 -12.20 -17.95
N ASP A 110 9.51 -12.17 -16.95
CA ASP A 110 10.45 -11.09 -16.62
C ASP A 110 9.76 -9.74 -16.30
N ILE A 111 8.55 -9.82 -15.75
CA ILE A 111 7.79 -8.64 -15.30
C ILE A 111 7.86 -8.56 -13.78
N PHE A 112 8.34 -7.43 -13.25
CA PHE A 112 8.51 -7.22 -11.82
C PHE A 112 7.55 -6.15 -11.30
N SER A 113 7.06 -6.33 -10.05
CA SER A 113 6.17 -5.36 -9.43
C SER A 113 6.83 -3.98 -9.28
N PRO A 114 6.15 -2.88 -9.60
CA PRO A 114 6.67 -1.52 -9.41
C PRO A 114 6.90 -1.17 -7.93
N ARG A 115 6.37 -1.94 -6.98
CA ARG A 115 6.61 -1.76 -5.54
C ARG A 115 7.69 -2.70 -5.03
N MET A 116 8.70 -2.12 -4.36
CA MET A 116 9.69 -2.92 -3.63
C MET A 116 9.06 -3.62 -2.42
N THR A 117 9.14 -4.94 -2.40
CA THR A 117 8.69 -5.79 -1.28
C THR A 117 9.61 -5.65 -0.06
N ARG A 118 9.09 -6.02 1.13
CA ARG A 118 9.89 -6.11 2.38
C ARG A 118 11.15 -6.98 2.21
N SER A 119 11.06 -8.04 1.41
CA SER A 119 12.20 -8.92 1.08
C SER A 119 13.33 -8.18 0.37
N LYS A 120 13.01 -7.29 -0.56
CA LYS A 120 14.00 -6.49 -1.27
C LYS A 120 14.65 -5.46 -0.34
N LYS A 121 13.88 -4.84 0.57
CA LYS A 121 14.43 -3.99 1.64
C LYS A 121 15.35 -4.78 2.58
N LYS A 122 14.98 -6.01 2.95
CA LYS A 122 15.81 -6.91 3.77
C LYS A 122 17.11 -7.23 3.06
N ARG A 123 17.07 -7.55 1.77
CA ARG A 123 18.28 -7.83 0.96
C ARG A 123 19.21 -6.62 0.90
N ILE A 124 18.67 -5.41 0.64
CA ILE A 124 19.46 -4.17 0.63
C ILE A 124 20.12 -3.93 2.00
N LYS A 125 19.39 -4.17 3.10
CA LYS A 125 19.92 -4.06 4.46
C LYS A 125 21.06 -5.06 4.71
N GLU A 126 20.94 -6.28 4.24
CA GLU A 126 21.99 -7.29 4.32
C GLU A 126 23.21 -6.92 3.46
N GLU A 127 22.99 -6.40 2.25
CA GLU A 127 24.07 -5.89 1.38
C GLU A 127 24.81 -4.70 2.01
N LEU A 128 24.08 -3.76 2.64
CA LEU A 128 24.68 -2.62 3.38
C LEU A 128 25.50 -3.08 4.58
N LYS A 129 25.02 -4.07 5.34
CA LYS A 129 25.77 -4.68 6.45
C LYS A 129 27.04 -5.39 5.98
N GLN A 130 26.99 -6.09 4.85
CA GLN A 130 28.18 -6.71 4.24
C GLN A 130 29.17 -5.65 3.73
N LYS A 131 28.71 -4.54 3.17
CA LYS A 131 29.56 -3.40 2.79
C LYS A 131 30.19 -2.75 4.01
N GLN A 132 29.44 -2.58 5.10
CA GLN A 132 29.97 -2.04 6.36
C GLN A 132 31.10 -2.90 6.93
N ALA A 133 30.96 -4.23 6.86
CA ALA A 133 31.99 -5.16 7.33
C ALA A 133 33.28 -5.12 6.48
N LYS A 134 33.19 -4.65 5.22
CA LYS A 134 34.33 -4.53 4.29
C LYS A 134 34.90 -3.11 4.20
N ALA A 135 34.21 -2.12 4.75
CA ALA A 135 34.59 -0.72 4.67
C ALA A 135 35.77 -0.43 5.62
N SER A 136 36.83 0.20 5.09
CA SER A 136 38.04 0.58 5.82
C SER A 136 38.09 2.08 6.16
N SER A 137 37.25 2.91 5.57
CA SER A 137 37.20 4.36 5.79
C SER A 137 36.16 4.72 6.86
N LYS A 138 36.54 5.53 7.86
CA LYS A 138 35.62 6.08 8.88
C LYS A 138 34.44 6.84 8.25
N LYS A 139 34.65 7.58 7.18
CA LYS A 139 33.63 8.36 6.49
C LYS A 139 32.59 7.45 5.79
N GLU A 140 33.05 6.37 5.18
CA GLU A 140 32.21 5.38 4.53
C GLU A 140 31.38 4.59 5.56
N ILE A 141 31.97 4.20 6.69
CA ILE A 141 31.28 3.55 7.80
C ILE A 141 30.17 4.44 8.36
N GLN A 142 30.45 5.75 8.56
CA GLN A 142 29.45 6.71 9.04
C GLN A 142 28.28 6.87 8.04
N GLN A 143 28.58 6.91 6.74
CA GLN A 143 27.57 7.04 5.71
C GLN A 143 26.68 5.78 5.60
N ILE A 144 27.28 4.61 5.72
CA ILE A 144 26.54 3.33 5.77
C ILE A 144 25.71 3.23 7.05
N GLN A 145 26.24 3.68 8.20
CA GLN A 145 25.50 3.75 9.46
C GLN A 145 24.30 4.69 9.37
N ALA A 146 24.48 5.89 8.79
CA ALA A 146 23.39 6.82 8.57
C ALA A 146 22.29 6.23 7.67
N ASN A 147 22.67 5.51 6.61
CA ASN A 147 21.74 4.81 5.74
C ASN A 147 21.03 3.64 6.45
N LEU A 148 21.71 2.90 7.32
CA LEU A 148 21.10 1.84 8.13
C LEU A 148 20.11 2.42 9.15
N VAL A 149 20.46 3.54 9.82
CA VAL A 149 19.57 4.25 10.74
C VAL A 149 18.34 4.78 9.99
N ALA A 150 18.51 5.38 8.82
CA ALA A 150 17.38 5.83 7.99
C ALA A 150 16.44 4.68 7.56
N ILE A 151 16.97 3.46 7.40
CA ILE A 151 16.19 2.25 7.10
C ILE A 151 15.56 1.66 8.38
N GLU A 152 16.24 1.79 9.52
CA GLU A 152 15.78 1.30 10.85
C GLU A 152 14.88 2.28 11.57
N ASP A 153 14.85 3.55 11.14
CA ASP A 153 14.09 4.61 11.79
C ASP A 153 12.58 4.29 11.84
N ALA A 154 12.32 3.24 12.60
CA ALA A 154 11.04 3.00 13.21
C ALA A 154 10.98 3.93 14.43
N HIS A 155 10.73 5.24 14.21
CA HIS A 155 10.22 6.06 15.27
C HIS A 155 9.07 5.32 15.93
N SER A 156 9.05 5.31 17.27
CA SER A 156 7.98 4.67 18.04
C SER A 156 6.65 5.16 17.47
N ARG A 157 5.90 4.27 16.87
CA ARG A 157 4.61 4.61 16.25
C ARG A 157 3.72 5.11 17.36
N ARG A 158 3.23 6.34 17.25
CA ARG A 158 2.18 6.84 18.12
C ARG A 158 1.05 5.79 18.13
N PRO A 159 0.54 5.37 19.32
CA PRO A 159 -0.60 4.47 19.38
C PRO A 159 -1.79 5.07 18.61
N LYS A 160 -2.68 4.22 18.15
CA LYS A 160 -3.92 4.65 17.50
C LYS A 160 -4.80 5.34 18.53
N CYS A 161 -5.59 6.32 18.08
CA CYS A 161 -6.70 6.84 18.87
C CYS A 161 -7.71 5.72 19.17
N ALA A 162 -8.43 5.85 20.27
CA ALA A 162 -9.37 4.82 20.71
C ALA A 162 -10.75 4.97 20.05
N TYR A 163 -11.13 6.19 19.69
CA TYR A 163 -12.47 6.52 19.24
C TYR A 163 -12.51 7.03 17.81
N PHE A 164 -13.56 6.67 17.09
CA PHE A 164 -13.86 7.22 15.78
C PHE A 164 -14.22 8.71 15.89
N GLY A 165 -13.55 9.58 15.11
CA GLY A 165 -13.73 11.04 15.20
C GLY A 165 -12.82 11.74 16.21
N GLU A 166 -12.01 11.01 16.99
CA GLU A 166 -11.09 11.60 17.98
C GLU A 166 -9.98 12.42 17.33
N LEU A 167 -9.44 11.95 16.23
CA LEU A 167 -8.40 12.65 15.48
C LEU A 167 -8.53 12.40 13.98
N GLN A 168 -8.69 13.46 13.22
CA GLN A 168 -8.67 13.46 11.77
C GLN A 168 -7.33 14.00 11.27
N GLN A 169 -6.51 13.17 10.63
CA GLN A 169 -5.29 13.63 9.97
C GLN A 169 -5.64 14.18 8.60
N MET A 170 -5.41 15.47 8.39
CA MET A 170 -5.75 16.17 7.15
C MET A 170 -4.49 16.61 6.41
N ASP A 171 -4.45 16.35 5.10
CA ASP A 171 -3.31 16.70 4.25
C ASP A 171 -3.72 16.73 2.78
N ALA A 172 -2.88 17.31 1.91
CA ALA A 172 -3.06 17.30 0.48
C ALA A 172 -1.82 16.74 -0.23
N SER A 173 -2.03 16.08 -1.36
CA SER A 173 -0.97 15.47 -2.14
C SER A 173 -1.05 15.91 -3.61
N PRO A 174 -0.11 16.71 -4.10
CA PRO A 174 0.03 16.95 -5.52
C PRO A 174 0.57 15.70 -6.22
N HIS A 175 -0.09 15.28 -7.28
CA HIS A 175 0.31 14.13 -8.08
C HIS A 175 -0.37 14.17 -9.45
N LEU A 176 0.15 13.38 -10.40
CA LEU A 176 -0.55 13.13 -11.66
C LEU A 176 -1.65 12.09 -11.41
N TRP A 177 -2.80 12.55 -10.90
CA TRP A 177 -3.89 11.67 -10.52
C TRP A 177 -4.71 11.19 -11.72
N PHE A 178 -4.94 12.05 -12.68
CA PHE A 178 -5.67 11.79 -13.93
C PHE A 178 -5.24 12.79 -15.02
N GLY A 179 -5.54 12.47 -16.27
CA GLY A 179 -5.15 13.31 -17.40
C GLY A 179 -3.65 13.53 -17.51
N ASN A 180 -3.23 14.73 -17.89
CA ASN A 180 -1.83 15.12 -18.12
C ASN A 180 -1.37 16.28 -17.23
N THR A 181 -2.17 16.68 -16.24
CA THR A 181 -1.88 17.81 -15.35
C THR A 181 -1.81 17.35 -13.91
N VAL A 182 -0.81 17.88 -13.18
CA VAL A 182 -0.72 17.64 -11.74
C VAL A 182 -1.88 18.35 -11.06
N THR A 183 -2.62 17.62 -10.23
CA THR A 183 -3.70 18.10 -9.38
C THR A 183 -3.46 17.71 -7.95
N SER A 184 -4.10 18.36 -6.99
CA SER A 184 -3.96 18.07 -5.56
C SER A 184 -5.17 17.32 -5.03
N LEU A 185 -4.95 16.18 -4.40
CA LEU A 185 -5.97 15.46 -3.66
C LEU A 185 -5.90 15.84 -2.19
N HIS A 186 -6.94 16.49 -1.67
CA HIS A 186 -7.12 16.76 -0.26
C HIS A 186 -7.84 15.59 0.39
N ILE A 187 -7.35 15.10 1.53
CA ILE A 187 -8.03 14.04 2.29
C ILE A 187 -8.01 14.29 3.80
N ALA A 188 -8.98 13.73 4.47
CA ALA A 188 -8.95 13.54 5.91
C ALA A 188 -9.02 12.04 6.22
N VAL A 189 -8.17 11.57 7.12
CA VAL A 189 -8.07 10.17 7.55
C VAL A 189 -8.27 10.08 9.04
N ASP A 190 -9.26 9.31 9.46
CA ASP A 190 -9.49 9.03 10.88
C ASP A 190 -8.38 8.15 11.45
N ASP A 191 -7.81 8.58 12.56
CA ASP A 191 -6.65 7.93 13.18
C ASP A 191 -6.97 6.57 13.79
N ALA A 192 -8.16 6.40 14.36
CA ALA A 192 -8.58 5.18 15.00
C ALA A 192 -8.85 4.06 13.98
N THR A 193 -9.60 4.38 12.92
CA THR A 193 -10.11 3.42 11.95
C THR A 193 -9.27 3.30 10.70
N GLY A 194 -8.53 4.37 10.33
CA GLY A 194 -7.88 4.50 9.04
C GLY A 194 -8.87 4.78 7.90
N ARG A 195 -10.12 5.15 8.20
CA ARG A 195 -11.14 5.53 7.23
C ARG A 195 -10.83 6.91 6.64
N ILE A 196 -10.96 7.04 5.33
CA ILE A 196 -10.99 8.35 4.68
C ILE A 196 -12.38 8.92 4.93
N THR A 197 -12.45 10.01 5.69
CA THR A 197 -13.70 10.65 6.10
C THR A 197 -14.13 11.78 5.18
N GLY A 198 -13.20 12.26 4.34
CA GLY A 198 -13.47 13.22 3.28
C GLY A 198 -12.33 13.24 2.27
N ALA A 199 -12.64 13.52 1.01
CA ALA A 199 -11.65 13.68 -0.05
C ALA A 199 -12.17 14.59 -1.16
N TYR A 200 -11.28 15.43 -1.70
CA TYR A 200 -11.62 16.38 -2.76
C TYR A 200 -10.39 16.68 -3.64
N PHE A 201 -10.59 16.69 -4.94
CA PHE A 201 -9.59 17.14 -5.91
C PHE A 201 -9.72 18.63 -6.20
N ASP A 202 -8.57 19.32 -6.21
CA ASP A 202 -8.47 20.69 -6.70
C ASP A 202 -7.24 20.82 -7.61
N LYS A 203 -7.13 21.95 -8.33
CA LYS A 203 -5.97 22.25 -9.20
C LYS A 203 -4.67 22.26 -8.42
N GLU A 204 -4.70 22.83 -7.23
CA GLU A 204 -3.57 22.91 -6.30
C GLU A 204 -4.07 22.73 -4.86
N GLU A 205 -3.18 22.85 -3.88
CA GLU A 205 -3.56 22.79 -2.47
C GLU A 205 -4.17 24.13 -2.05
N THR A 206 -5.47 24.14 -1.75
CA THR A 206 -6.27 25.33 -1.46
C THR A 206 -7.05 25.22 -0.15
N LEU A 207 -7.46 26.35 0.39
CA LEU A 207 -8.41 26.42 1.51
C LEU A 207 -9.77 25.82 1.10
N ASP A 208 -10.20 26.08 -0.13
CA ASP A 208 -11.46 25.58 -0.69
C ASP A 208 -11.47 24.04 -0.71
N GLY A 209 -10.38 23.41 -1.15
CA GLY A 209 -10.24 21.96 -1.11
C GLY A 209 -10.36 21.40 0.31
N TYR A 210 -9.76 22.05 1.30
CA TYR A 210 -9.90 21.63 2.70
C TYR A 210 -11.30 21.89 3.26
N TYR A 211 -11.98 22.95 2.82
CA TYR A 211 -13.37 23.20 3.21
C TYR A 211 -14.32 22.18 2.63
N HIS A 212 -14.12 21.74 1.39
CA HIS A 212 -14.89 20.63 0.82
C HIS A 212 -14.72 19.33 1.63
N VAL A 213 -13.49 19.00 2.03
CA VAL A 213 -13.23 17.84 2.89
C VAL A 213 -13.91 17.99 4.25
N PHE A 214 -13.82 19.18 4.87
CA PHE A 214 -14.45 19.45 6.14
C PHE A 214 -15.99 19.38 6.05
N HIS A 215 -16.56 19.94 5.00
CA HIS A 215 -18.00 19.86 4.72
C HIS A 215 -18.47 18.41 4.63
N GLN A 216 -17.75 17.56 3.89
CA GLN A 216 -18.07 16.12 3.81
C GLN A 216 -18.05 15.44 5.18
N ILE A 217 -17.09 15.77 6.03
CA ILE A 217 -17.01 15.24 7.40
C ILE A 217 -18.24 15.66 8.21
N LEU A 218 -18.55 16.96 8.21
CA LEU A 218 -19.66 17.53 8.99
C LEU A 218 -21.01 16.96 8.56
N THR A 219 -21.24 16.81 7.26
CA THR A 219 -22.52 16.32 6.71
C THR A 219 -22.68 14.81 6.79
N THR A 220 -21.60 14.06 6.89
CA THR A 220 -21.66 12.59 6.92
C THR A 220 -21.54 12.01 8.32
N TYR A 221 -20.68 12.59 9.17
CA TYR A 221 -20.35 12.05 10.49
C TYR A 221 -20.65 12.98 11.64
N GLY A 222 -20.68 14.30 11.41
CA GLY A 222 -20.80 15.33 12.41
C GLY A 222 -19.48 16.04 12.73
N ILE A 223 -19.40 16.67 13.91
CA ILE A 223 -18.26 17.49 14.32
C ILE A 223 -17.18 16.57 14.92
N PRO A 224 -15.95 16.51 14.36
CA PRO A 224 -14.85 15.75 14.92
C PRO A 224 -14.27 16.46 16.16
N TYR A 225 -13.60 15.72 17.04
CA TYR A 225 -12.96 16.32 18.21
C TYR A 225 -11.72 17.14 17.83
N LYS A 226 -10.84 16.61 16.95
CA LYS A 226 -9.57 17.25 16.61
C LYS A 226 -9.14 17.03 15.18
N PHE A 227 -8.56 18.08 14.55
CA PHE A 227 -7.76 17.96 13.34
C PHE A 227 -6.26 18.00 13.64
N PHE A 228 -5.52 17.19 12.91
CA PHE A 228 -4.06 17.19 12.89
C PHE A 228 -3.55 17.49 11.48
N THR A 229 -2.83 18.61 11.34
CA THR A 229 -2.37 19.15 10.06
C THR A 229 -0.86 19.43 10.08
N ASP A 230 -0.28 19.81 8.94
CA ASP A 230 1.06 20.40 8.94
C ASP A 230 1.02 21.90 9.30
N ARG A 231 2.23 22.50 9.38
CA ARG A 231 2.37 23.94 9.65
C ARG A 231 2.31 24.79 8.37
N ARG A 232 1.44 24.46 7.43
CA ARG A 232 1.27 25.28 6.23
C ARG A 232 0.46 26.55 6.53
N THR A 233 0.60 27.54 5.67
CA THR A 233 -0.05 28.86 5.81
C THR A 233 -1.57 28.79 5.82
N VAL A 234 -2.17 27.76 5.25
CA VAL A 234 -3.61 27.50 5.32
C VAL A 234 -4.07 27.25 6.76
N PHE A 235 -3.26 26.58 7.57
CA PHE A 235 -3.61 26.20 8.95
C PHE A 235 -3.02 27.10 10.00
N THR A 236 -1.81 27.64 9.77
CA THR A 236 -1.11 28.48 10.73
C THR A 236 -0.43 29.64 10.04
N TYR A 237 -0.75 30.87 10.44
CA TYR A 237 -0.09 32.08 9.97
C TYR A 237 0.69 32.73 11.10
N LYS A 238 1.99 33.02 10.88
CA LYS A 238 2.81 33.85 11.77
C LYS A 238 3.26 35.08 11.00
N GLN A 239 2.71 36.21 11.33
CA GLN A 239 3.16 37.48 10.80
C GLN A 239 4.58 37.79 11.33
N LYS A 240 5.57 37.95 10.46
CA LYS A 240 6.99 38.08 10.84
C LYS A 240 7.32 39.30 11.71
N ASN A 241 6.46 40.33 11.72
CA ASN A 241 6.71 41.62 12.38
C ASN A 241 5.54 42.11 13.25
N ALA A 242 4.64 41.24 13.71
CA ALA A 242 3.53 41.66 14.55
C ALA A 242 3.98 41.94 15.99
N PRO A 243 3.50 43.02 16.66
CA PRO A 243 3.72 43.23 18.08
C PRO A 243 3.19 42.05 18.88
N SER A 244 3.79 41.78 20.05
CA SER A 244 3.50 40.61 20.88
C SER A 244 2.06 40.44 21.36
N THR A 245 1.21 41.43 21.17
CA THR A 245 -0.22 41.45 21.49
C THR A 245 -1.14 40.86 20.41
N ASP A 246 -0.67 40.81 19.12
CA ASP A 246 -1.47 40.33 17.99
C ASP A 246 -1.11 38.87 17.60
N LYS A 247 -0.80 38.05 18.59
CA LYS A 247 -0.37 36.64 18.34
C LYS A 247 -1.47 35.70 17.81
N ASP A 248 -2.71 36.14 17.75
CA ASP A 248 -3.88 35.33 17.45
C ASP A 248 -4.54 35.68 16.11
N THR A 249 -3.76 35.92 15.06
CA THR A 249 -4.34 35.95 13.70
C THR A 249 -4.67 34.53 13.28
N TYR A 250 -5.91 34.11 13.55
CA TYR A 250 -6.40 32.82 13.09
C TYR A 250 -6.46 32.81 11.56
N THR A 251 -5.97 31.72 10.97
CA THR A 251 -6.31 31.46 9.56
C THR A 251 -7.81 31.21 9.45
N GLN A 252 -8.39 31.37 8.27
CA GLN A 252 -9.83 31.11 8.06
C GLN A 252 -10.21 29.69 8.47
N PHE A 253 -9.34 28.70 8.20
CA PHE A 253 -9.55 27.31 8.61
C PHE A 253 -9.56 27.16 10.14
N ALA A 254 -8.60 27.78 10.84
CA ALA A 254 -8.53 27.75 12.29
C ALA A 254 -9.74 28.47 12.94
N TYR A 255 -10.23 29.51 12.30
CA TYR A 255 -11.45 30.21 12.73
C TYR A 255 -12.69 29.34 12.61
N ALA A 256 -12.85 28.64 11.48
CA ALA A 256 -13.94 27.68 11.28
C ALA A 256 -13.90 26.55 12.33
N CYS A 257 -12.72 25.99 12.59
CA CYS A 257 -12.55 25.00 13.67
C CYS A 257 -12.97 25.55 15.04
N LYS A 258 -12.55 26.76 15.38
CA LYS A 258 -12.91 27.41 16.66
C LYS A 258 -14.42 27.60 16.81
N GLN A 259 -15.10 28.01 15.75
CA GLN A 259 -16.57 28.19 15.78
C GLN A 259 -17.34 26.88 16.02
N LEU A 260 -16.77 25.75 15.62
CA LEU A 260 -17.34 24.42 15.78
C LEU A 260 -16.83 23.71 17.05
N GLY A 261 -15.93 24.34 17.82
CA GLY A 261 -15.31 23.69 18.99
C GLY A 261 -14.30 22.60 18.66
N VAL A 262 -13.82 22.53 17.39
CA VAL A 262 -12.84 21.54 16.94
C VAL A 262 -11.44 21.99 17.30
N GLU A 263 -10.68 21.16 17.98
CA GLU A 263 -9.26 21.43 18.25
C GLU A 263 -8.44 21.31 16.96
N LEU A 264 -7.53 22.26 16.74
CA LEU A 264 -6.59 22.23 15.61
C LEU A 264 -5.16 22.08 16.14
N GLU A 265 -4.54 20.94 15.89
CA GLU A 265 -3.16 20.64 16.22
C GLU A 265 -2.30 20.59 14.96
N SER A 266 -1.16 21.28 14.96
CA SER A 266 -0.22 21.26 13.83
C SER A 266 1.17 20.81 14.27
N SER A 267 1.82 19.99 13.46
CA SER A 267 3.19 19.54 13.68
C SER A 267 4.07 19.73 12.46
N SER A 268 5.31 20.16 12.70
CA SER A 268 6.36 20.19 11.67
C SER A 268 7.10 18.85 11.53
N VAL A 269 6.76 17.85 12.40
CA VAL A 269 7.44 16.55 12.42
C VAL A 269 6.74 15.62 11.45
N PRO A 270 7.37 15.21 10.33
CA PRO A 270 6.76 14.36 9.30
C PRO A 270 6.24 13.04 9.86
N GLN A 271 6.95 12.47 10.85
CA GLN A 271 6.59 11.17 11.46
C GLN A 271 5.24 11.18 12.18
N ALA A 272 4.78 12.36 12.62
CA ALA A 272 3.49 12.49 13.29
C ALA A 272 2.30 12.23 12.35
N LYS A 273 2.49 12.38 11.02
CA LYS A 273 1.49 12.19 9.95
C LYS A 273 1.60 10.84 9.22
N GLY A 274 2.33 9.89 9.73
CA GLY A 274 2.63 8.63 9.04
C GLY A 274 1.41 7.79 8.61
N ARG A 275 0.18 8.15 8.99
CA ARG A 275 -1.05 7.48 8.51
C ARG A 275 -1.54 8.09 7.21
N VAL A 276 -1.70 9.41 7.17
CA VAL A 276 -2.14 10.10 5.95
C VAL A 276 -1.11 9.92 4.83
N GLU A 277 0.19 9.95 5.15
CA GLU A 277 1.27 9.68 4.19
C GLU A 277 1.15 8.26 3.59
N ARG A 278 0.93 7.25 4.42
CA ARG A 278 0.73 5.87 3.94
C ARG A 278 -0.57 5.73 3.15
N MET A 279 -1.59 6.49 3.52
CA MET A 279 -2.84 6.54 2.76
C MET A 279 -2.60 7.08 1.37
N PHE A 280 -1.88 8.20 1.24
CA PHE A 280 -1.49 8.73 -0.07
C PHE A 280 -0.67 7.74 -0.89
N GLN A 281 0.30 7.05 -0.29
CA GLN A 281 1.05 6.00 -1.00
C GLN A 281 0.14 4.90 -1.55
N THR A 282 -0.91 4.54 -0.80
CA THR A 282 -1.88 3.54 -1.24
C THR A 282 -2.77 4.09 -2.35
N LEU A 283 -3.28 5.31 -2.21
CA LEU A 283 -4.11 5.97 -3.20
C LEU A 283 -3.32 6.22 -4.50
N GLN A 284 -2.11 6.75 -4.44
CA GLN A 284 -1.24 6.98 -5.60
C GLN A 284 -0.96 5.71 -6.41
N SER A 285 -0.95 4.55 -5.75
CA SER A 285 -0.72 3.27 -6.42
C SER A 285 -1.98 2.62 -7.00
N ARG A 286 -3.18 3.17 -6.75
CA ARG A 286 -4.46 2.56 -7.13
C ARG A 286 -5.39 3.53 -7.84
N LEU A 287 -5.60 4.70 -7.26
CA LEU A 287 -6.61 5.65 -7.72
C LEU A 287 -6.39 6.13 -9.17
N PRO A 288 -5.16 6.47 -9.61
CA PRO A 288 -4.91 6.85 -11.00
C PRO A 288 -5.31 5.74 -11.99
N ILE A 289 -5.07 4.49 -11.63
CA ILE A 289 -5.39 3.34 -12.48
C ILE A 289 -6.91 3.17 -12.59
N GLU A 290 -7.63 3.23 -11.47
CA GLU A 290 -9.09 3.09 -11.45
C GLU A 290 -9.78 4.26 -12.16
N MET A 291 -9.27 5.49 -12.00
CA MET A 291 -9.76 6.67 -12.71
C MET A 291 -9.52 6.57 -14.22
N ARG A 292 -8.34 6.12 -14.64
CA ARG A 292 -8.03 5.86 -16.05
C ARG A 292 -8.96 4.81 -16.66
N LEU A 293 -9.23 3.73 -15.93
CA LEU A 293 -10.15 2.67 -16.37
C LEU A 293 -11.61 3.15 -16.45
N ALA A 294 -11.97 4.13 -15.62
CA ALA A 294 -13.27 4.76 -15.63
C ALA A 294 -13.39 5.91 -16.65
N GLY A 295 -12.29 6.27 -17.35
CA GLY A 295 -12.29 7.34 -18.34
C GLY A 295 -12.33 8.76 -17.75
N VAL A 296 -11.92 8.93 -16.49
CA VAL A 296 -11.90 10.23 -15.79
C VAL A 296 -10.77 11.11 -16.33
N ASN A 297 -11.13 12.33 -16.78
CA ASN A 297 -10.16 13.27 -17.37
C ASN A 297 -10.29 14.71 -16.82
N THR A 298 -11.38 15.03 -16.13
CA THR A 298 -11.65 16.37 -15.60
C THR A 298 -11.76 16.36 -14.06
N LEU A 299 -11.56 17.53 -13.43
CA LEU A 299 -11.74 17.69 -11.97
C LEU A 299 -13.16 17.34 -11.51
N SER A 300 -14.17 17.72 -12.29
CA SER A 300 -15.57 17.42 -11.98
C SER A 300 -15.83 15.92 -11.95
N GLU A 301 -15.42 15.21 -13.03
CA GLU A 301 -15.54 13.75 -13.12
C GLU A 301 -14.74 13.04 -12.01
N ALA A 302 -13.56 13.58 -11.66
CA ALA A 302 -12.72 13.03 -10.60
C ALA A 302 -13.39 13.15 -9.23
N ASN A 303 -14.00 14.27 -8.90
CA ASN A 303 -14.73 14.47 -7.65
C ASN A 303 -16.02 13.63 -7.58
N GLU A 304 -16.73 13.47 -8.68
CA GLU A 304 -17.88 12.56 -8.77
C GLU A 304 -17.45 11.10 -8.57
N PHE A 305 -16.37 10.68 -9.23
CA PHE A 305 -15.80 9.34 -9.10
C PHE A 305 -15.39 9.03 -7.64
N LEU A 306 -14.78 10.00 -6.93
CA LEU A 306 -14.35 9.85 -5.54
C LEU A 306 -15.50 9.40 -4.63
N THR A 307 -16.70 9.91 -4.80
CA THR A 307 -17.85 9.61 -3.94
C THR A 307 -18.11 8.10 -3.87
N SER A 308 -18.17 7.44 -5.02
CA SER A 308 -18.38 5.99 -5.09
C SER A 308 -17.13 5.18 -4.78
N TYR A 309 -15.96 5.69 -5.13
CA TYR A 309 -14.69 5.03 -4.88
C TYR A 309 -14.36 4.95 -3.39
N LEU A 310 -14.54 6.04 -2.64
CA LEU A 310 -14.23 6.11 -1.21
C LEU A 310 -15.04 5.12 -0.38
N GLN A 311 -16.30 4.89 -0.72
CA GLN A 311 -17.12 3.89 -0.04
C GLN A 311 -16.47 2.50 -0.16
N LYS A 312 -16.18 2.04 -1.38
CA LYS A 312 -15.55 0.75 -1.66
C LYS A 312 -14.15 0.64 -1.07
N PHE A 313 -13.39 1.73 -1.15
CA PHE A 313 -12.05 1.80 -0.59
C PHE A 313 -12.07 1.65 0.94
N ASN A 314 -12.96 2.35 1.63
CA ASN A 314 -13.12 2.29 3.08
C ASN A 314 -13.60 0.91 3.55
N GLU A 315 -14.53 0.28 2.82
CA GLU A 315 -14.98 -1.10 3.12
C GLU A 315 -13.81 -2.10 3.10
N LYS A 316 -12.84 -1.87 2.23
CA LYS A 316 -11.69 -2.76 2.06
C LYS A 316 -10.53 -2.46 3.00
N PHE A 317 -10.23 -1.21 3.26
CA PHE A 317 -8.97 -0.80 3.93
C PHE A 317 -9.16 -0.23 5.33
N ALA A 318 -10.36 0.26 5.67
CA ALA A 318 -10.65 0.79 6.98
C ALA A 318 -11.13 -0.30 7.95
N LEU A 319 -10.99 -0.03 9.26
CA LEU A 319 -11.60 -0.88 10.26
C LEU A 319 -13.13 -0.70 10.26
N PRO A 320 -13.90 -1.78 10.48
CA PRO A 320 -15.35 -1.70 10.60
C PRO A 320 -15.75 -0.81 11.79
N LEU A 321 -16.77 0.03 11.60
CA LEU A 321 -17.26 0.94 12.65
C LEU A 321 -18.04 0.24 13.76
N ASN A 322 -18.53 -0.97 13.54
CA ASN A 322 -19.42 -1.70 14.45
C ASN A 322 -18.85 -1.92 15.87
N ASN A 323 -17.51 -1.93 16.00
CA ASN A 323 -16.82 -2.23 17.26
C ASN A 323 -16.08 -1.00 17.83
N ILE A 324 -16.22 0.18 17.24
CA ILE A 324 -15.51 1.39 17.65
C ILE A 324 -16.52 2.44 18.06
N LYS A 325 -16.39 2.95 19.30
CA LYS A 325 -17.22 4.07 19.77
C LYS A 325 -16.86 5.34 19.02
N SER A 326 -17.87 6.14 18.67
CA SER A 326 -17.71 7.44 18.04
C SER A 326 -17.73 8.55 19.09
N VAL A 327 -16.94 9.59 18.84
CA VAL A 327 -16.95 10.86 19.58
C VAL A 327 -17.30 12.04 18.67
N PHE A 328 -17.79 11.79 17.45
CA PHE A 328 -18.39 12.84 16.66
C PHE A 328 -19.58 13.43 17.39
N GLU A 329 -19.67 14.76 17.44
CA GLU A 329 -20.85 15.47 17.91
C GLU A 329 -21.90 15.61 16.81
N GLU A 330 -23.11 15.99 17.20
CA GLU A 330 -24.25 16.14 16.31
C GLU A 330 -23.94 17.09 15.14
N GLN A 331 -24.41 16.72 13.96
CA GLN A 331 -24.24 17.49 12.73
C GLN A 331 -24.89 18.86 12.87
N PRO A 332 -24.17 19.97 12.56
CA PRO A 332 -24.79 21.30 12.50
C PRO A 332 -25.79 21.38 11.33
N SER A 333 -26.70 22.38 11.38
CA SER A 333 -27.56 22.63 10.21
C SER A 333 -26.76 23.04 8.99
N ASP A 334 -27.27 22.70 7.80
CA ASP A 334 -26.59 23.02 6.53
C ASP A 334 -26.34 24.53 6.38
N GLU A 335 -27.27 25.37 6.84
CA GLU A 335 -27.10 26.84 6.86
C GLU A 335 -25.89 27.24 7.74
N LYS A 336 -25.74 26.63 8.92
CA LYS A 336 -24.63 26.90 9.83
C LYS A 336 -23.31 26.43 9.22
N ILE A 337 -23.28 25.24 8.60
CA ILE A 337 -22.10 24.71 7.93
C ILE A 337 -21.66 25.66 6.81
N ASN A 338 -22.58 26.06 5.94
CA ASN A 338 -22.30 26.96 4.83
C ASN A 338 -21.80 28.33 5.30
N LEU A 339 -22.33 28.85 6.39
CA LEU A 339 -21.89 30.13 6.97
C LEU A 339 -20.47 30.03 7.55
N ILE A 340 -20.17 28.94 8.25
CA ILE A 340 -18.85 28.75 8.89
C ILE A 340 -17.75 28.47 7.86
N LEU A 341 -18.05 27.69 6.82
CA LEU A 341 -17.11 27.33 5.77
C LEU A 341 -17.09 28.33 4.61
N ALA A 342 -17.75 29.49 4.74
CA ALA A 342 -17.65 30.55 3.75
C ALA A 342 -16.24 31.12 3.71
N VAL A 343 -15.71 31.34 2.48
CA VAL A 343 -14.42 32.01 2.29
C VAL A 343 -14.63 33.51 2.50
N LEU A 344 -13.99 34.05 3.55
CA LEU A 344 -14.08 35.48 3.89
C LEU A 344 -13.07 36.26 3.05
N THR A 345 -13.56 37.30 2.34
CA THR A 345 -12.73 38.25 1.61
C THR A 345 -12.99 39.67 2.10
N GLU A 346 -11.92 40.39 2.43
CA GLU A 346 -12.01 41.82 2.71
C GLU A 346 -12.29 42.60 1.42
N ARG A 347 -13.27 43.48 1.47
CA ARG A 347 -13.55 44.42 0.39
C ARG A 347 -13.59 45.83 0.97
N THR A 348 -12.85 46.72 0.36
CA THR A 348 -12.97 48.15 0.63
C THR A 348 -14.23 48.63 -0.05
N VAL A 349 -15.18 49.13 0.73
CA VAL A 349 -16.37 49.78 0.20
C VAL A 349 -16.03 51.28 0.10
N ASP A 350 -15.82 51.76 -1.12
CA ASP A 350 -15.78 53.20 -1.34
C ASP A 350 -17.15 53.74 -1.03
N CYS A 351 -17.20 54.76 -0.16
CA CYS A 351 -18.40 55.57 0.04
C CYS A 351 -18.62 56.34 -1.26
N GLY A 352 -19.21 55.68 -2.26
CA GLY A 352 -19.49 56.26 -3.52
C GLY A 352 -20.45 57.45 -3.38
N HIS A 353 -20.11 58.51 -4.08
CA HIS A 353 -21.01 59.63 -4.36
C HIS A 353 -22.20 59.17 -5.21
#